data_2cfdac8e4e28c28983049d900d1a9cf0
#
_entry.id   2cfdac8e4e28c28983049d900d1a9cf0
#
_cell.length_a   1.000
_cell.length_b   1.000
_cell.length_c   1.000
_cell.angle_alpha   90.00
_cell.angle_beta   90.00
_cell.angle_gamma   90.00
#
_symmetry.space_group_name_H-M   'P 1'
#
loop_
_entity.id
_entity.type
_entity.pdbx_description
1 polymer ?
#
loop_
_entity_poly.entity_id
_entity_poly.type
_entity_poly.pdbx_seq_one_letter_code
_entity_poly.pdbx_strand_id
1 'polypeptide(L)'
;MRVIVHLGEPFWRTAGRREVEVVLAEGATVADAFSALKQLHPALAAELDNDEAQPAIFVSDEEARLESPLREGEKIHVVWPVSGG
;
A
#
# COMPACT_ATOMS: atom_id res chain seq x y z
N MET A 1 5.78 0.31 14.98
CA MET A 1 6.02 -0.95 14.21
C MET A 1 6.43 -0.63 12.79
N ARG A 2 7.13 -1.52 12.18
CA ARG A 2 7.61 -1.35 10.81
C ARG A 2 6.88 -2.33 9.90
N VAL A 3 6.43 -1.82 8.76
CA VAL A 3 5.86 -2.65 7.72
C VAL A 3 6.50 -2.27 6.40
N ILE A 4 6.49 -3.20 5.45
CA ILE A 4 7.08 -2.99 4.14
C ILE A 4 5.95 -2.95 3.12
N VAL A 5 5.90 -1.87 2.32
CA VAL A 5 4.92 -1.76 1.25
C VAL A 5 5.61 -2.14 -0.05
N HIS A 6 5.17 -3.25 -0.65
CA HIS A 6 5.68 -3.69 -1.95
C HIS A 6 4.77 -3.14 -3.04
N LEU A 7 5.35 -2.35 -3.93
CA LEU A 7 4.59 -1.66 -4.97
C LEU A 7 4.69 -2.40 -6.29
N GLY A 8 3.53 -2.78 -6.82
CA GLY A 8 3.44 -3.29 -8.18
C GLY A 8 3.43 -2.14 -9.19
N GLU A 9 3.30 -2.46 -10.47
CA GLU A 9 3.17 -1.43 -11.49
C GLU A 9 1.77 -0.84 -11.45
N PRO A 10 1.60 0.44 -11.71
CA PRO A 10 2.63 1.42 -12.06
C PRO A 10 3.26 2.11 -10.84
N PHE A 11 2.85 1.73 -9.64
CA PHE A 11 3.18 2.46 -8.41
C PHE A 11 4.68 2.56 -8.16
N TRP A 12 5.42 1.46 -8.40
CA TRP A 12 6.86 1.50 -8.14
C TRP A 12 7.60 2.48 -9.05
N ARG A 13 7.07 2.71 -10.26
CA ARG A 13 7.67 3.66 -11.19
C ARG A 13 7.51 5.08 -10.67
N THR A 14 6.36 5.39 -10.13
CA THR A 14 6.09 6.71 -9.55
C THR A 14 6.93 6.95 -8.31
N ALA A 15 7.07 5.96 -7.45
CA ALA A 15 7.86 6.08 -6.23
C ALA A 15 9.36 5.99 -6.47
N GLY A 16 9.77 5.37 -7.56
CA GLY A 16 11.17 5.16 -7.86
C GLY A 16 11.79 3.98 -7.14
N ARG A 17 10.96 3.12 -6.52
CA ARG A 17 11.42 1.93 -5.82
C ARG A 17 10.29 0.93 -5.67
N ARG A 18 10.65 -0.33 -5.53
CA ARG A 18 9.66 -1.40 -5.43
C ARG A 18 9.18 -1.64 -4.01
N GLU A 19 9.98 -1.31 -3.01
CA GLU A 19 9.61 -1.48 -1.62
C GLU A 19 9.87 -0.21 -0.84
N VAL A 20 8.93 0.12 0.04
CA VAL A 20 9.03 1.28 0.92
C VAL A 20 8.74 0.80 2.34
N GLU A 21 9.68 1.06 3.25
CA GLU A 21 9.46 0.77 4.65
C GLU A 21 8.75 1.96 5.30
N VAL A 22 7.67 1.69 6.03
CA VAL A 22 6.96 2.73 6.77
C VAL A 22 6.91 2.36 8.24
N VAL A 23 6.98 3.37 9.10
CA VAL A 23 6.93 3.20 10.55
C VAL A 23 5.56 3.69 11.02
N LEU A 24 4.85 2.83 11.73
CA LEU A 24 3.47 3.08 12.14
C LEU A 24 3.30 2.83 13.64
N ALA A 25 2.25 3.39 14.21
CA ALA A 25 1.90 3.11 15.59
C ALA A 25 1.33 1.69 15.71
N GLU A 26 1.40 1.13 16.90
CA GLU A 26 0.76 -0.15 17.18
C GLU A 26 -0.74 -0.05 16.91
N GLY A 27 -1.30 -1.08 16.33
CA GLY A 27 -2.71 -1.10 15.99
C GLY A 27 -3.05 -0.39 14.69
N ALA A 28 -2.06 0.08 13.95
CA ALA A 28 -2.31 0.76 12.68
C ALA A 28 -2.92 -0.17 11.64
N THR A 29 -3.60 0.42 10.69
CA THR A 29 -4.28 -0.30 9.61
C THR A 29 -3.58 -0.04 8.28
N VAL A 30 -4.04 -0.74 7.24
CA VAL A 30 -3.56 -0.50 5.87
C VAL A 30 -3.75 0.97 5.48
N ALA A 31 -4.87 1.58 5.88
CA ALA A 31 -5.11 3.00 5.59
C ALA A 31 -4.01 3.88 6.18
N ASP A 32 -3.56 3.54 7.39
CA ASP A 32 -2.48 4.29 8.03
C ASP A 32 -1.17 4.12 7.26
N ALA A 33 -0.91 2.93 6.76
CA ALA A 33 0.27 2.68 5.93
C ALA A 33 0.21 3.48 4.64
N PHE A 34 -0.96 3.56 4.02
CA PHE A 34 -1.13 4.35 2.80
C PHE A 34 -0.93 5.83 3.07
N SER A 35 -1.42 6.34 4.21
CA SER A 35 -1.20 7.74 4.59
C SER A 35 0.29 8.03 4.75
N ALA A 36 1.02 7.14 5.41
CA ALA A 36 2.46 7.31 5.57
C ALA A 36 3.18 7.24 4.22
N LEU A 37 2.76 6.32 3.37
CA LEU A 37 3.34 6.15 2.04
C LEU A 37 3.16 7.43 1.20
N LYS A 38 1.96 8.02 1.24
CA LYS A 38 1.68 9.25 0.50
C LYS A 38 2.47 10.44 1.04
N GLN A 39 2.79 10.45 2.33
CA GLN A 39 3.64 11.50 2.88
C GLN A 39 5.08 11.37 2.41
N LEU A 40 5.58 10.14 2.31
CA LEU A 40 6.94 9.88 1.81
C LEU A 40 7.05 10.07 0.31
N HIS A 41 6.00 9.74 -0.42
CA HIS A 41 5.97 9.80 -1.88
C HIS A 41 4.67 10.44 -2.33
N PRO A 42 4.57 11.80 -2.27
CA PRO A 42 3.31 12.49 -2.57
C PRO A 42 2.76 12.21 -3.97
N ALA A 43 3.63 11.90 -4.92
CA ALA A 43 3.19 11.61 -6.29
C ALA A 43 2.32 10.36 -6.36
N LEU A 44 2.38 9.47 -5.37
CA LEU A 44 1.54 8.28 -5.34
C LEU A 44 0.09 8.59 -4.99
N ALA A 45 -0.19 9.75 -4.39
CA ALA A 45 -1.54 10.05 -3.92
C ALA A 45 -2.58 9.96 -5.04
N ALA A 46 -2.26 10.48 -6.22
CA ALA A 46 -3.20 10.45 -7.34
C ALA A 46 -3.52 9.02 -7.78
N GLU A 47 -2.53 8.13 -7.73
CA GLU A 47 -2.72 6.75 -8.14
C GLU A 47 -3.45 5.93 -7.06
N LEU A 48 -3.12 6.18 -5.80
CA LEU A 48 -3.71 5.42 -4.70
C LEU A 48 -5.13 5.88 -4.38
N ASP A 49 -5.44 7.15 -4.63
CA ASP A 49 -6.75 7.73 -4.33
C ASP A 49 -7.67 7.76 -5.54
N ASN A 50 -7.34 7.03 -6.59
CA ASN A 50 -8.16 7.00 -7.81
C ASN A 50 -9.46 6.27 -7.55
N ASP A 51 -10.58 6.98 -7.62
CA ASP A 51 -11.90 6.40 -7.35
C ASP A 51 -12.34 5.39 -8.40
N GLU A 52 -11.80 5.49 -9.62
CA GLU A 52 -12.20 4.60 -10.70
C GLU A 52 -11.42 3.28 -10.69
N ALA A 53 -10.24 3.26 -10.10
CA ALA A 53 -9.39 2.08 -10.12
C ALA A 53 -8.56 2.02 -8.83
N GLN A 54 -9.19 1.55 -7.77
CA GLN A 54 -8.49 1.40 -6.51
C GLN A 54 -7.57 0.18 -6.56
N PRO A 55 -6.38 0.26 -5.95
CA PRO A 55 -5.46 -0.86 -5.98
C PRO A 55 -5.99 -2.05 -5.20
N ALA A 56 -5.60 -3.24 -5.63
CA ALA A 56 -5.81 -4.45 -4.85
C ALA A 56 -4.70 -4.55 -3.81
N ILE A 57 -5.06 -4.98 -2.62
CA ILE A 57 -4.15 -5.00 -1.47
C ILE A 57 -4.10 -6.40 -0.90
N PHE A 58 -2.88 -6.90 -0.67
CA PHE A 58 -2.69 -8.22 -0.06
C PHE A 58 -1.72 -8.09 1.10
N VAL A 59 -2.07 -8.72 2.21
CA VAL A 59 -1.21 -8.80 3.39
C VAL A 59 -1.11 -10.28 3.77
N SER A 60 0.10 -10.82 3.87
CA SER A 60 0.32 -12.23 4.20
C SER A 60 -0.46 -13.17 3.28
N ASP A 61 -0.43 -12.88 1.97
CA ASP A 61 -1.08 -13.67 0.92
C ASP A 61 -2.61 -13.67 0.97
N GLU A 62 -3.20 -12.82 1.80
CA GLU A 62 -4.66 -12.68 1.86
C GLU A 62 -5.06 -11.29 1.39
N GLU A 63 -6.17 -11.23 0.69
CA GLU A 63 -6.71 -9.94 0.27
C GLU A 63 -7.08 -9.12 1.50
N ALA A 64 -6.71 -7.85 1.49
CA ALA A 64 -6.90 -6.97 2.62
C ALA A 64 -7.70 -5.74 2.21
N ARG A 65 -8.15 -5.00 3.21
CA ARG A 65 -8.89 -3.76 3.04
C ARG A 65 -8.17 -2.63 3.76
N LEU A 66 -8.62 -1.41 3.53
CA LEU A 66 -8.01 -0.26 4.18
C LEU A 66 -8.11 -0.35 5.71
N GLU A 67 -9.17 -0.94 6.23
CA GLU A 67 -9.36 -1.09 7.67
C GLU A 67 -8.68 -2.33 8.26
N SER A 68 -8.03 -3.15 7.44
CA SER A 68 -7.35 -4.34 7.94
C SER A 68 -6.19 -3.97 8.87
N PRO A 69 -6.11 -4.58 10.06
CA PRO A 69 -5.02 -4.27 10.99
C PRO A 69 -3.70 -4.86 10.52
N LEU A 70 -2.62 -4.22 10.91
CA LEU A 70 -1.27 -4.63 10.55
C LEU A 70 -0.49 -5.07 11.78
N ARG A 71 0.53 -5.90 11.56
CA ARG A 71 1.44 -6.37 12.60
C ARG A 71 2.86 -6.04 12.21
N GLU A 72 3.72 -6.03 13.22
CA GLU A 72 5.15 -5.78 13.01
C GLU A 72 5.72 -6.70 11.94
N GLY A 73 6.42 -6.11 10.99
CA GLY A 73 7.14 -6.86 9.98
C GLY A 73 6.33 -7.35 8.80
N GLU A 74 5.02 -7.07 8.77
CA GLU A 74 4.21 -7.52 7.64
C GLU A 74 4.55 -6.79 6.36
N LYS A 75 4.35 -7.47 5.24
CA LYS A 75 4.53 -6.90 3.92
C LYS A 75 3.15 -6.70 3.29
N ILE A 76 2.92 -5.48 2.83
CA ILE A 76 1.70 -5.11 2.14
C ILE A 76 2.01 -5.07 0.65
N HIS A 77 1.27 -5.85 -0.15
CA HIS A 77 1.41 -5.83 -1.60
C HIS A 77 0.32 -4.95 -2.19
N VAL A 78 0.73 -3.92 -2.92
CA VAL A 78 -0.19 -3.01 -3.60
C VAL A 78 -0.06 -3.26 -5.09
N VAL A 79 -1.13 -3.75 -5.71
CA VAL A 79 -1.11 -4.09 -7.13
C VAL A 79 -2.23 -3.38 -7.86
N TRP A 80 -2.01 -3.10 -9.13
CA TRP A 80 -3.04 -2.50 -9.95
C TRP A 80 -4.14 -3.52 -10.18
N PRO A 81 -5.41 -3.16 -9.98
CA PRO A 81 -6.48 -4.13 -10.19
C PRO A 81 -6.57 -4.52 -11.66
N VAL A 82 -6.60 -5.82 -11.90
CA VAL A 82 -6.83 -6.31 -13.25
C VAL A 82 -8.33 -6.47 -13.42
N SER A 83 -8.93 -5.62 -14.24
CA SER A 83 -10.33 -5.82 -14.56
C SER A 83 -10.43 -7.11 -15.34
N GLY A 84 -11.22 -8.03 -14.83
CA GLY A 84 -11.33 -9.35 -15.41
C GLY A 84 -12.15 -9.37 -16.67
N GLY A 85 -11.78 -8.58 -17.58
CA GLY A 85 -12.55 -8.55 -18.81
C GLY A 85 -11.72 -8.80 -19.96
#